data_26104109963a81630bc32c35e1f7baa7
#
_entry.id   26104109963a81630bc32c35e1f7baa7
#
_cell.length_a   1.000
_cell.length_b   1.000
_cell.length_c   1.000
_cell.angle_alpha   90.00
_cell.angle_beta   90.00
_cell.angle_gamma   90.00
#
_symmetry.space_group_name_H-M   'P 1'
#
loop_
_entity.id
_entity.type
_entity.pdbx_description
1 polymer ?
#
loop_
_entity_poly.entity_id
_entity_poly.type
_entity_poly.pdbx_seq_one_letter_code
_entity_poly.pdbx_strand_id
1 'polypeptide(L)'
;MDLCNRNDIQALLQRHGFHFSKAMGQNFLIEGWVPRDIAAASGADEHTGVLEIGPGIGPLTRELARRAGKVVSVELDRRLYPVLEETMADFPNFTLIRGDVMQQDLAALVGEHFGGLRPILCANLPYNITTPLLTRVVESRCFDSVTVLIQKEVAQRICAAPGTADYGAFSLLMQYYTAPELVFEVPNTCFLPAPKVTSAVIHCPARREPPVQVCSEAMLWRTVRAGF
;
A
#
# COMPACT_ATOMS: atom_id res chain seq x y z
N MET A 1 -17.36 -17.05 2.06
CA MET A 1 -16.59 -16.89 0.81
C MET A 1 -15.16 -16.56 1.17
N ASP A 2 -14.21 -17.33 0.66
CA ASP A 2 -12.76 -17.12 0.85
C ASP A 2 -12.19 -16.31 -0.32
N LEU A 3 -11.77 -15.07 -0.05
CA LEU A 3 -11.21 -14.17 -1.07
C LEU A 3 -9.77 -14.54 -1.52
N CYS A 4 -9.21 -15.63 -1.00
CA CYS A 4 -7.94 -16.21 -1.44
C CYS A 4 -8.12 -17.57 -2.13
N ASN A 5 -9.36 -18.10 -2.22
CA ASN A 5 -9.66 -19.30 -2.97
C ASN A 5 -9.99 -18.97 -4.43
N ARG A 6 -9.29 -19.61 -5.38
CA ARG A 6 -9.46 -19.36 -6.83
C ARG A 6 -10.91 -19.54 -7.31
N ASN A 7 -11.57 -20.58 -6.83
CA ASN A 7 -12.95 -20.88 -7.27
C ASN A 7 -13.93 -19.83 -6.76
N ASP A 8 -13.78 -19.42 -5.49
CA ASP A 8 -14.59 -18.37 -4.88
C ASP A 8 -14.37 -17.02 -5.58
N ILE A 9 -13.10 -16.67 -5.88
CA ILE A 9 -12.75 -15.46 -6.63
C ILE A 9 -13.39 -15.49 -8.02
N GLN A 10 -13.27 -16.60 -8.76
CA GLN A 10 -13.86 -16.72 -10.09
C GLN A 10 -15.38 -16.58 -10.07
N ALA A 11 -16.05 -17.24 -9.12
CA ALA A 11 -17.50 -17.15 -8.94
C ALA A 11 -17.93 -15.71 -8.60
N LEU A 12 -17.20 -15.03 -7.71
CA LEU A 12 -17.43 -13.63 -7.35
C LEU A 12 -17.31 -12.71 -8.56
N LEU A 13 -16.19 -12.79 -9.28
CA LEU A 13 -15.93 -11.95 -10.44
C LEU A 13 -16.93 -12.20 -11.58
N GLN A 14 -17.32 -13.47 -11.79
CA GLN A 14 -18.33 -13.83 -12.79
C GLN A 14 -19.71 -13.25 -12.46
N ARG A 15 -20.15 -13.30 -11.18
CA ARG A 15 -21.42 -12.68 -10.75
C ARG A 15 -21.46 -11.18 -11.03
N HIS A 16 -20.34 -10.50 -10.86
CA HIS A 16 -20.22 -9.05 -11.09
C HIS A 16 -19.83 -8.70 -12.53
N GLY A 17 -19.71 -9.68 -13.46
CA GLY A 17 -19.27 -9.42 -14.84
C GLY A 17 -17.88 -8.78 -14.95
N PHE A 18 -17.02 -9.04 -13.95
CA PHE A 18 -15.71 -8.43 -13.90
C PHE A 18 -14.68 -9.19 -14.75
N HIS A 19 -13.90 -8.43 -15.52
CA HIS A 19 -12.76 -8.95 -16.29
C HIS A 19 -11.49 -8.16 -15.95
N PHE A 20 -10.38 -8.90 -15.78
CA PHE A 20 -9.08 -8.29 -15.48
C PHE A 20 -8.65 -7.27 -16.54
N SER A 21 -8.12 -6.15 -16.07
CA SER A 21 -7.55 -5.12 -16.94
C SER A 21 -6.04 -5.07 -16.77
N LYS A 22 -5.30 -5.38 -17.83
CA LYS A 22 -3.84 -5.23 -17.83
C LYS A 22 -3.40 -3.78 -17.61
N ALA A 23 -4.16 -2.82 -18.13
CA ALA A 23 -3.88 -1.39 -17.99
C ALA A 23 -3.95 -0.91 -16.53
N MET A 24 -4.75 -1.57 -15.69
CA MET A 24 -4.92 -1.24 -14.28
C MET A 24 -3.87 -1.91 -13.38
N GLY A 25 -3.00 -2.76 -13.93
CA GLY A 25 -1.96 -3.45 -13.14
C GLY A 25 -2.53 -4.38 -12.04
N GLN A 26 -3.75 -4.91 -12.23
CA GLN A 26 -4.45 -5.71 -11.24
C GLN A 26 -3.82 -7.10 -11.08
N ASN A 27 -3.37 -7.40 -9.87
CA ASN A 27 -2.87 -8.72 -9.45
C ASN A 27 -3.49 -9.02 -8.07
N PHE A 28 -4.54 -9.85 -8.04
CA PHE A 28 -5.25 -10.20 -6.80
C PHE A 28 -4.49 -11.28 -6.04
N LEU A 29 -4.42 -11.14 -4.73
CA LEU A 29 -3.83 -12.14 -3.84
C LEU A 29 -4.75 -13.38 -3.78
N ILE A 30 -4.16 -14.56 -3.95
CA ILE A 30 -4.86 -15.85 -3.95
C ILE A 30 -4.32 -16.83 -2.90
N GLU A 31 -3.42 -16.38 -2.04
CA GLU A 31 -2.84 -17.16 -0.95
C GLU A 31 -3.11 -16.45 0.38
N GLY A 32 -3.90 -17.06 1.26
CA GLY A 32 -4.43 -16.41 2.48
C GLY A 32 -3.39 -15.99 3.50
N TRP A 33 -2.20 -16.59 3.47
CA TRP A 33 -1.11 -16.16 4.35
C TRP A 33 -0.60 -14.76 4.00
N VAL A 34 -0.61 -14.38 2.71
CA VAL A 34 -0.06 -13.09 2.26
C VAL A 34 -0.81 -11.89 2.87
N PRO A 35 -2.13 -11.73 2.68
CA PRO A 35 -2.85 -10.59 3.27
C PRO A 35 -2.82 -10.60 4.79
N ARG A 36 -2.86 -11.80 5.43
CA ARG A 36 -2.77 -11.94 6.88
C ARG A 36 -1.44 -11.43 7.42
N ASP A 37 -0.32 -11.81 6.78
CA ASP A 37 1.02 -11.48 7.24
C ASP A 37 1.39 -10.03 6.90
N ILE A 38 0.87 -9.46 5.79
CA ILE A 38 0.95 -8.00 5.51
C ILE A 38 0.22 -7.21 6.59
N ALA A 39 -1.01 -7.58 6.92
CA ALA A 39 -1.79 -6.89 7.95
C ALA A 39 -1.13 -7.01 9.34
N ALA A 40 -0.51 -8.16 9.65
CA ALA A 40 0.28 -8.32 10.89
C ALA A 40 1.52 -7.43 10.89
N ALA A 41 2.27 -7.38 9.79
CA ALA A 41 3.48 -6.55 9.66
C ALA A 41 3.19 -5.05 9.71
N SER A 42 1.96 -4.62 9.38
CA SER A 42 1.56 -3.21 9.43
C SER A 42 1.46 -2.64 10.84
N GLY A 43 1.37 -3.50 11.86
CA GLY A 43 1.13 -3.09 13.24
C GLY A 43 -0.26 -2.48 13.46
N ALA A 44 -1.24 -2.84 12.61
CA ALA A 44 -2.63 -2.42 12.78
C ALA A 44 -3.26 -3.05 14.02
N ASP A 45 -3.92 -2.21 14.81
CA ASP A 45 -4.66 -2.53 16.04
C ASP A 45 -5.92 -1.65 16.14
N GLU A 46 -6.72 -1.83 17.19
CA GLU A 46 -7.95 -1.08 17.42
C GLU A 46 -7.77 0.45 17.54
N HIS A 47 -6.54 0.91 17.76
CA HIS A 47 -6.19 2.33 17.86
C HIS A 47 -5.65 2.90 16.52
N THR A 48 -5.68 2.11 15.46
CA THR A 48 -5.18 2.50 14.13
C THR A 48 -6.29 2.86 13.16
N GLY A 49 -6.07 3.94 12.39
CA GLY A 49 -6.75 4.23 11.14
C GLY A 49 -5.87 3.85 9.96
N VAL A 50 -6.33 2.93 9.13
CA VAL A 50 -5.57 2.41 7.98
C VAL A 50 -6.08 3.03 6.69
N LEU A 51 -5.20 3.69 5.94
CA LEU A 51 -5.44 4.00 4.52
C LEU A 51 -4.92 2.84 3.66
N GLU A 52 -5.81 2.22 2.89
CA GLU A 52 -5.47 1.22 1.89
C GLU A 52 -5.64 1.79 0.49
N ILE A 53 -4.77 1.44 -0.44
CA ILE A 53 -4.81 1.92 -1.82
C ILE A 53 -4.94 0.71 -2.74
N GLY A 54 -5.99 0.69 -3.56
CA GLY A 54 -6.28 -0.40 -4.47
C GLY A 54 -6.67 -1.70 -3.75
N PRO A 55 -7.76 -1.72 -2.97
CA PRO A 55 -8.19 -2.91 -2.22
C PRO A 55 -8.51 -4.12 -3.12
N GLY A 56 -8.74 -3.90 -4.40
CA GLY A 56 -9.13 -4.94 -5.34
C GLY A 56 -10.46 -5.57 -4.97
N ILE A 57 -10.46 -6.87 -4.68
CA ILE A 57 -11.65 -7.60 -4.20
C ILE A 57 -11.73 -7.70 -2.66
N GLY A 58 -10.76 -7.12 -1.93
CA GLY A 58 -10.77 -6.96 -0.48
C GLY A 58 -10.07 -8.02 0.38
N PRO A 59 -9.15 -8.88 -0.09
CA PRO A 59 -8.50 -9.86 0.76
C PRO A 59 -7.65 -9.21 1.87
N LEU A 60 -6.86 -8.21 1.55
CA LEU A 60 -6.08 -7.45 2.53
C LEU A 60 -7.00 -6.56 3.38
N THR A 61 -7.99 -5.93 2.76
CA THR A 61 -8.97 -5.07 3.44
C THR A 61 -9.66 -5.79 4.60
N ARG A 62 -10.06 -7.05 4.41
CA ARG A 62 -10.67 -7.88 5.47
C ARG A 62 -9.72 -8.13 6.64
N GLU A 63 -8.46 -8.44 6.34
CA GLU A 63 -7.47 -8.67 7.39
C GLU A 63 -7.16 -7.40 8.19
N LEU A 64 -7.11 -6.25 7.51
CA LEU A 64 -6.97 -4.94 8.14
C LEU A 64 -8.23 -4.58 8.97
N ALA A 65 -9.43 -4.77 8.43
CA ALA A 65 -10.68 -4.45 9.13
C ALA A 65 -10.94 -5.30 10.38
N ARG A 66 -10.37 -6.51 10.45
CA ARG A 66 -10.40 -7.36 11.66
C ARG A 66 -9.51 -6.83 12.79
N ARG A 67 -8.53 -5.99 12.49
CA ARG A 67 -7.50 -5.52 13.42
C ARG A 67 -7.67 -4.05 13.77
N ALA A 68 -7.88 -3.22 12.75
CA ALA A 68 -7.87 -1.78 12.85
C ALA A 68 -9.20 -1.21 13.38
N GLY A 69 -9.12 -0.07 14.07
CA GLY A 69 -10.29 0.69 14.47
C GLY A 69 -11.07 1.26 13.27
N LYS A 70 -10.35 1.62 12.20
CA LYS A 70 -10.92 2.14 10.95
C LYS A 70 -10.08 1.73 9.75
N VAL A 71 -10.75 1.33 8.66
CA VAL A 71 -10.12 1.12 7.34
C VAL A 71 -10.81 2.00 6.31
N VAL A 72 -10.01 2.79 5.60
CA VAL A 72 -10.46 3.61 4.48
C VAL A 72 -9.69 3.15 3.24
N SER A 73 -10.38 2.65 2.23
CA SER A 73 -9.74 2.19 1.00
C SER A 73 -10.11 3.08 -0.18
N VAL A 74 -9.11 3.49 -0.96
CA VAL A 74 -9.32 4.26 -2.20
C VAL A 74 -9.21 3.33 -3.40
N GLU A 75 -10.28 3.21 -4.20
CA GLU A 75 -10.32 2.37 -5.38
C GLU A 75 -10.61 3.19 -6.64
N LEU A 76 -9.79 2.99 -7.67
CA LEU A 76 -9.92 3.67 -8.97
C LEU A 76 -10.91 2.95 -9.90
N ASP A 77 -10.91 1.62 -9.89
CA ASP A 77 -11.73 0.82 -10.81
C ASP A 77 -13.18 0.75 -10.37
N ARG A 78 -14.03 1.50 -11.06
CA ARG A 78 -15.47 1.55 -10.77
C ARG A 78 -16.17 0.17 -10.82
N ARG A 79 -15.61 -0.78 -11.57
CA ARG A 79 -16.15 -2.15 -11.68
C ARG A 79 -15.98 -2.96 -10.40
N LEU A 80 -15.03 -2.56 -9.53
CA LEU A 80 -14.78 -3.20 -8.24
C LEU A 80 -15.66 -2.65 -7.10
N TYR A 81 -16.34 -1.51 -7.28
CA TYR A 81 -17.16 -0.94 -6.22
C TYR A 81 -18.26 -1.90 -5.73
N PRO A 82 -19.11 -2.48 -6.61
CA PRO A 82 -20.12 -3.43 -6.14
C PRO A 82 -19.52 -4.73 -5.58
N VAL A 83 -18.33 -5.13 -6.03
CA VAL A 83 -17.60 -6.27 -5.47
C VAL A 83 -17.19 -5.98 -4.02
N LEU A 84 -16.61 -4.80 -3.77
CA LEU A 84 -16.20 -4.36 -2.44
C LEU A 84 -17.39 -4.15 -1.49
N GLU A 85 -18.51 -3.63 -2.00
CA GLU A 85 -19.75 -3.51 -1.23
C GLU A 85 -20.24 -4.89 -0.75
N GLU A 86 -20.17 -5.93 -1.60
CA GLU A 86 -20.51 -7.31 -1.22
C GLU A 86 -19.47 -7.89 -0.25
N THR A 87 -18.16 -7.78 -0.59
CA THR A 87 -17.12 -8.46 0.18
C THR A 87 -16.86 -7.84 1.54
N MET A 88 -17.17 -6.55 1.71
CA MET A 88 -16.93 -5.80 2.94
C MET A 88 -18.20 -5.49 3.74
N ALA A 89 -19.36 -6.05 3.34
CA ALA A 89 -20.65 -5.79 3.97
C ALA A 89 -20.68 -6.04 5.50
N ASP A 90 -19.92 -7.01 5.98
CA ASP A 90 -19.85 -7.40 7.39
C ASP A 90 -18.90 -6.52 8.25
N PHE A 91 -18.24 -5.52 7.64
CA PHE A 91 -17.22 -4.68 8.32
C PHE A 91 -17.69 -3.23 8.48
N PRO A 92 -18.31 -2.88 9.63
CA PRO A 92 -18.84 -1.52 9.84
C PRO A 92 -17.75 -0.45 9.96
N ASN A 93 -16.52 -0.85 10.24
CA ASN A 93 -15.35 0.03 10.32
C ASN A 93 -14.67 0.29 8.96
N PHE A 94 -15.23 -0.25 7.86
CA PHE A 94 -14.76 -0.02 6.50
C PHE A 94 -15.43 1.18 5.84
N THR A 95 -14.67 1.91 5.04
CA THR A 95 -15.18 2.99 4.17
C THR A 95 -14.49 2.93 2.81
N LEU A 96 -15.27 2.91 1.73
CA LEU A 96 -14.78 2.95 0.36
C LEU A 96 -14.82 4.39 -0.18
N ILE A 97 -13.66 4.90 -0.60
CA ILE A 97 -13.53 6.14 -1.36
C ILE A 97 -13.34 5.77 -2.83
N ARG A 98 -14.20 6.31 -3.68
CA ARG A 98 -14.25 6.04 -5.12
C ARG A 98 -13.45 7.10 -5.85
N GLY A 99 -12.36 6.71 -6.51
CA GLY A 99 -11.55 7.65 -7.29
C GLY A 99 -10.07 7.34 -7.34
N ASP A 100 -9.34 8.31 -7.89
CA ASP A 100 -7.88 8.23 -8.04
C ASP A 100 -7.18 8.79 -6.80
N VAL A 101 -6.41 7.95 -6.12
CA VAL A 101 -5.61 8.36 -4.96
C VAL A 101 -4.60 9.46 -5.28
N MET A 102 -4.13 9.52 -6.53
CA MET A 102 -3.20 10.56 -6.95
C MET A 102 -3.82 11.97 -6.99
N GLN A 103 -5.16 12.06 -6.96
CA GLN A 103 -5.91 13.31 -6.92
C GLN A 103 -6.47 13.64 -5.52
N GLN A 104 -6.33 12.72 -4.54
CA GLN A 104 -6.82 12.95 -3.18
C GLN A 104 -5.80 13.75 -2.35
N ASP A 105 -6.27 14.57 -1.45
CA ASP A 105 -5.45 15.13 -0.38
C ASP A 105 -5.35 14.10 0.77
N LEU A 106 -4.16 13.50 0.95
CA LEU A 106 -3.95 12.44 1.93
C LEU A 106 -4.13 12.93 3.38
N ALA A 107 -3.72 14.16 3.67
CA ALA A 107 -3.87 14.73 5.01
C ALA A 107 -5.35 15.04 5.33
N ALA A 108 -6.09 15.53 4.34
CA ALA A 108 -7.51 15.73 4.47
C ALA A 108 -8.27 14.42 4.71
N LEU A 109 -7.92 13.33 3.95
CA LEU A 109 -8.51 12.01 4.15
C LEU A 109 -8.27 11.48 5.58
N VAL A 110 -7.04 11.60 6.07
CA VAL A 110 -6.69 11.19 7.44
C VAL A 110 -7.49 12.01 8.46
N GLY A 111 -7.55 13.34 8.31
CA GLY A 111 -8.29 14.21 9.21
C GLY A 111 -9.78 13.94 9.24
N GLU A 112 -10.39 13.66 8.09
CA GLU A 112 -11.83 13.43 7.95
C GLU A 112 -12.27 12.06 8.49
N HIS A 113 -11.47 11.01 8.27
CA HIS A 113 -11.96 9.65 8.49
C HIS A 113 -11.39 8.95 9.72
N PHE A 114 -10.25 9.38 10.27
CA PHE A 114 -9.59 8.60 11.34
C PHE A 114 -9.92 9.04 12.76
N GLY A 115 -10.53 10.23 12.96
CA GLY A 115 -11.07 10.62 14.25
C GLY A 115 -10.09 10.57 15.42
N GLY A 116 -8.79 10.80 15.18
CA GLY A 116 -7.73 10.73 16.18
C GLY A 116 -7.06 9.36 16.34
N LEU A 117 -7.47 8.35 15.57
CA LEU A 117 -6.74 7.08 15.47
C LEU A 117 -5.34 7.32 14.85
N ARG A 118 -4.37 6.49 15.24
CA ARG A 118 -3.01 6.52 14.70
C ARG A 118 -3.03 6.19 13.19
N PRO A 119 -2.64 7.10 12.30
CA PRO A 119 -2.75 6.90 10.87
C PRO A 119 -1.61 6.04 10.35
N ILE A 120 -1.93 4.96 9.64
CA ILE A 120 -0.96 4.13 8.90
C ILE A 120 -1.45 3.91 7.47
N LEU A 121 -0.50 3.64 6.56
CA LEU A 121 -0.83 3.17 5.22
C LEU A 121 -0.45 1.70 5.10
N CYS A 122 -1.38 0.87 4.60
CA CYS A 122 -1.11 -0.54 4.32
C CYS A 122 -1.78 -0.95 3.00
N ALA A 123 -1.00 -1.43 2.01
CA ALA A 123 -1.53 -1.71 0.68
C ALA A 123 -0.73 -2.75 -0.12
N ASN A 124 -1.42 -3.47 -1.01
CA ASN A 124 -0.82 -4.15 -2.16
C ASN A 124 -0.85 -3.18 -3.34
N LEU A 125 0.26 -2.47 -3.61
CA LEU A 125 0.27 -1.36 -4.56
C LEU A 125 0.33 -1.82 -6.03
N PRO A 126 -0.45 -1.17 -6.92
CA PRO A 126 -0.23 -1.31 -8.36
C PRO A 126 1.18 -0.86 -8.74
N TYR A 127 1.90 -1.71 -9.49
CA TYR A 127 3.33 -1.48 -9.76
C TYR A 127 3.63 -0.21 -10.55
N ASN A 128 2.72 0.18 -11.43
CA ASN A 128 2.86 1.36 -12.31
C ASN A 128 2.81 2.71 -11.58
N ILE A 129 2.25 2.76 -10.36
CA ILE A 129 2.16 4.00 -9.58
C ILE A 129 3.00 3.97 -8.29
N THR A 130 3.72 2.87 -8.02
CA THR A 130 4.43 2.66 -6.74
C THR A 130 5.35 3.84 -6.38
N THR A 131 6.27 4.22 -7.27
CA THR A 131 7.24 5.29 -6.98
C THR A 131 6.59 6.66 -6.77
N PRO A 132 5.74 7.18 -7.68
CA PRO A 132 5.12 8.49 -7.48
C PRO A 132 4.19 8.51 -6.26
N LEU A 133 3.50 7.40 -5.98
CA LEU A 133 2.61 7.30 -4.83
C LEU A 133 3.39 7.30 -3.50
N LEU A 134 4.42 6.46 -3.37
CA LEU A 134 5.24 6.42 -2.15
C LEU A 134 5.96 7.75 -1.90
N THR A 135 6.45 8.42 -2.96
CA THR A 135 7.00 9.78 -2.84
C THR A 135 6.00 10.71 -2.18
N ARG A 136 4.77 10.74 -2.71
CA ARG A 136 3.71 11.61 -2.19
C ARG A 136 3.30 11.24 -0.76
N VAL A 137 3.25 9.95 -0.45
CA VAL A 137 2.92 9.44 0.89
C VAL A 137 3.94 9.90 1.93
N VAL A 138 5.24 9.73 1.67
CA VAL A 138 6.27 10.12 2.65
C VAL A 138 6.41 11.64 2.77
N GLU A 139 6.24 12.38 1.67
CA GLU A 139 6.25 13.86 1.68
C GLU A 139 5.05 14.45 2.42
N SER A 140 3.90 13.75 2.46
CA SER A 140 2.71 14.20 3.20
C SER A 140 2.90 14.21 4.72
N ARG A 141 3.81 13.37 5.24
CA ARG A 141 4.12 13.21 6.68
C ARG A 141 2.89 12.94 7.57
N CYS A 142 1.79 12.47 6.99
CA CYS A 142 0.56 12.24 7.73
C CYS A 142 0.39 10.79 8.23
N PHE A 143 1.36 9.91 7.98
CA PHE A 143 1.32 8.51 8.41
C PHE A 143 2.47 8.18 9.36
N ASP A 144 2.17 7.43 10.42
CA ASP A 144 3.16 6.91 11.39
C ASP A 144 3.97 5.75 10.81
N SER A 145 3.39 5.00 9.88
CA SER A 145 4.09 3.95 9.15
C SER A 145 3.44 3.66 7.80
N VAL A 146 4.24 3.08 6.90
CA VAL A 146 3.82 2.64 5.58
C VAL A 146 4.25 1.19 5.39
N THR A 147 3.28 0.27 5.20
CA THR A 147 3.54 -1.14 4.92
C THR A 147 2.99 -1.48 3.55
N VAL A 148 3.85 -1.87 2.62
CA VAL A 148 3.40 -2.09 1.24
C VAL A 148 4.02 -3.33 0.62
N LEU A 149 3.19 -4.03 -0.17
CA LEU A 149 3.60 -5.07 -1.09
C LEU A 149 3.85 -4.42 -2.46
N ILE A 150 5.09 -4.55 -2.95
CA ILE A 150 5.60 -3.93 -4.18
C ILE A 150 6.51 -4.90 -4.92
N GLN A 151 6.99 -4.54 -6.11
CA GLN A 151 7.99 -5.32 -6.83
C GLN A 151 9.28 -5.45 -5.99
N LYS A 152 9.87 -6.65 -5.93
CA LYS A 152 11.08 -6.94 -5.17
C LYS A 152 12.24 -5.98 -5.49
N GLU A 153 12.45 -5.66 -6.77
CA GLU A 153 13.49 -4.72 -7.20
C GLU A 153 13.29 -3.32 -6.59
N VAL A 154 12.03 -2.83 -6.54
CA VAL A 154 11.71 -1.53 -5.94
C VAL A 154 11.93 -1.58 -4.43
N ALA A 155 11.53 -2.67 -3.78
CA ALA A 155 11.77 -2.88 -2.34
C ALA A 155 13.27 -2.88 -2.01
N GLN A 156 14.09 -3.60 -2.79
CA GLN A 156 15.54 -3.64 -2.65
C GLN A 156 16.15 -2.25 -2.81
N ARG A 157 15.71 -1.49 -3.83
CA ARG A 157 16.15 -0.10 -4.04
C ARG A 157 15.81 0.80 -2.86
N ILE A 158 14.60 0.69 -2.30
CA ILE A 158 14.19 1.48 -1.12
C ILE A 158 15.08 1.17 0.10
N CYS A 159 15.39 -0.11 0.32
CA CYS A 159 16.18 -0.58 1.46
C CYS A 159 17.70 -0.59 1.21
N ALA A 160 18.17 -0.18 0.03
CA ALA A 160 19.57 -0.22 -0.36
C ALA A 160 20.45 0.66 0.55
N ALA A 161 21.62 0.15 0.92
CA ALA A 161 22.60 0.92 1.68
C ALA A 161 23.36 1.92 0.78
N PRO A 162 23.78 3.08 1.30
CA PRO A 162 24.64 4.00 0.57
C PRO A 162 25.89 3.32 0.02
N GLY A 163 26.26 3.64 -1.23
CA GLY A 163 27.42 3.06 -1.91
C GLY A 163 27.16 1.73 -2.60
N THR A 164 25.96 1.20 -2.56
CA THR A 164 25.56 0.01 -3.35
C THR A 164 24.99 0.43 -4.71
N ALA A 165 24.98 -0.53 -5.68
CA ALA A 165 24.48 -0.27 -7.03
C ALA A 165 22.98 0.08 -7.09
N ASP A 166 22.20 -0.42 -6.15
CA ASP A 166 20.74 -0.17 -6.06
C ASP A 166 20.39 1.14 -5.37
N TYR A 167 21.37 1.79 -4.69
CA TYR A 167 21.11 3.03 -3.98
C TYR A 167 20.98 4.21 -4.95
N GLY A 168 19.89 4.97 -4.81
CA GLY A 168 19.59 6.12 -5.67
C GLY A 168 18.76 7.19 -4.98
N ALA A 169 18.33 8.19 -5.74
CA ALA A 169 17.52 9.29 -5.23
C ALA A 169 16.26 8.82 -4.47
N PHE A 170 15.63 7.75 -4.95
CA PHE A 170 14.44 7.20 -4.30
C PHE A 170 14.75 6.48 -2.98
N SER A 171 15.91 5.78 -2.89
CA SER A 171 16.40 5.21 -1.63
C SER A 171 16.60 6.31 -0.59
N LEU A 172 17.29 7.39 -0.99
CA LEU A 172 17.55 8.54 -0.13
C LEU A 172 16.25 9.20 0.33
N LEU A 173 15.28 9.41 -0.57
CA LEU A 173 13.97 9.98 -0.24
C LEU A 173 13.25 9.15 0.84
N MET A 174 13.11 7.86 0.59
CA MET A 174 12.42 6.96 1.52
C MET A 174 13.12 6.90 2.87
N GLN A 175 14.46 6.79 2.89
CA GLN A 175 15.25 6.70 4.11
C GLN A 175 15.38 8.03 4.87
N TYR A 176 15.16 9.16 4.20
CA TYR A 176 15.09 10.46 4.86
C TYR A 176 13.84 10.63 5.71
N TYR A 177 12.69 10.18 5.19
CA TYR A 177 11.41 10.29 5.89
C TYR A 177 11.07 9.07 6.75
N THR A 178 11.61 7.89 6.43
CA THR A 178 11.25 6.63 7.09
C THR A 178 12.49 5.79 7.42
N ALA A 179 12.29 4.70 8.17
CA ALA A 179 13.30 3.66 8.39
C ALA A 179 12.84 2.35 7.70
N PRO A 180 13.02 2.21 6.36
CA PRO A 180 12.49 1.08 5.62
C PRO A 180 13.22 -0.21 5.95
N GLU A 181 12.45 -1.29 6.10
CA GLU A 181 12.94 -2.66 6.25
C GLU A 181 12.19 -3.61 5.32
N LEU A 182 12.91 -4.58 4.75
CA LEU A 182 12.31 -5.66 3.99
C LEU A 182 11.82 -6.73 4.95
N VAL A 183 10.50 -7.04 4.92
CA VAL A 183 9.88 -7.95 5.88
C VAL A 183 9.89 -9.38 5.35
N PHE A 184 9.32 -9.61 4.15
CA PHE A 184 9.33 -10.91 3.47
C PHE A 184 9.08 -10.78 1.97
N GLU A 185 9.43 -11.84 1.24
CA GLU A 185 9.18 -11.94 -0.20
C GLU A 185 7.89 -12.71 -0.48
N VAL A 186 7.22 -12.35 -1.59
CA VAL A 186 5.97 -12.97 -2.04
C VAL A 186 6.16 -13.47 -3.47
N PRO A 187 6.15 -14.80 -3.69
CA PRO A 187 6.25 -15.39 -5.02
C PRO A 187 5.11 -14.93 -5.94
N ASN A 188 5.39 -14.83 -7.22
CA ASN A 188 4.40 -14.44 -8.22
C ASN A 188 3.22 -15.43 -8.34
N THR A 189 3.40 -16.68 -7.90
CA THR A 189 2.34 -17.70 -7.82
C THR A 189 1.24 -17.36 -6.84
N CYS A 190 1.49 -16.42 -5.90
CA CYS A 190 0.50 -15.95 -4.93
C CYS A 190 -0.53 -14.97 -5.52
N PHE A 191 -0.47 -14.70 -6.83
CA PHE A 191 -1.33 -13.70 -7.48
C PHE A 191 -2.14 -14.27 -8.66
N LEU A 192 -3.27 -13.62 -8.92
CA LEU A 192 -4.12 -13.86 -10.09
C LEU A 192 -4.51 -12.51 -10.74
N PRO A 193 -4.13 -12.27 -12.00
CA PRO A 193 -3.12 -13.00 -12.78
C PRO A 193 -1.72 -12.91 -12.14
N ALA A 194 -0.85 -13.90 -12.39
CA ALA A 194 0.51 -13.88 -11.87
C ALA A 194 1.33 -12.77 -12.54
N PRO A 195 2.00 -11.89 -11.77
CA PRO A 195 2.95 -10.92 -12.32
C PRO A 195 4.20 -11.63 -12.85
N LYS A 196 4.99 -10.92 -13.65
CA LYS A 196 6.24 -11.46 -14.21
C LYS A 196 7.40 -11.52 -13.21
N VAL A 197 7.29 -10.81 -12.08
CA VAL A 197 8.35 -10.62 -11.10
C VAL A 197 7.88 -11.03 -9.71
N THR A 198 8.83 -11.39 -8.85
CA THR A 198 8.62 -11.57 -7.42
C THR A 198 8.30 -10.22 -6.77
N SER A 199 7.46 -10.25 -5.77
CA SER A 199 7.12 -9.10 -4.93
C SER A 199 7.80 -9.18 -3.57
N ALA A 200 7.82 -8.08 -2.84
CA ALA A 200 8.28 -8.05 -1.46
C ALA A 200 7.45 -7.08 -0.64
N VAL A 201 7.30 -7.40 0.63
CA VAL A 201 6.68 -6.51 1.63
C VAL A 201 7.78 -5.73 2.32
N ILE A 202 7.63 -4.41 2.35
CA ILE A 202 8.45 -3.53 3.17
C ILE A 202 7.59 -2.88 4.23
N HIS A 203 8.19 -2.64 5.40
CA HIS A 203 7.65 -1.82 6.46
C HIS A 203 8.53 -0.58 6.65
N CYS A 204 7.92 0.59 6.67
CA CYS A 204 8.60 1.87 6.69
C CYS A 204 8.04 2.74 7.83
N PRO A 205 8.51 2.57 9.09
CA PRO A 205 8.14 3.48 10.18
C PRO A 205 8.59 4.91 9.86
N ALA A 206 7.71 5.87 10.08
CA ALA A 206 8.05 7.29 9.89
C ALA A 206 9.11 7.73 10.91
N ARG A 207 10.08 8.50 10.46
CA ARG A 207 11.05 9.13 11.34
C ARG A 207 10.42 10.36 11.99
N ARG A 208 10.55 10.47 13.30
CA ARG A 208 10.16 11.70 14.05
C ARG A 208 11.05 12.88 13.66
N GLU A 209 12.33 12.60 13.44
CA GLU A 209 13.35 13.57 13.03
C GLU A 209 14.11 13.01 11.82
N PRO A 210 14.46 13.85 10.84
CA PRO A 210 15.29 13.42 9.72
C PRO A 210 16.68 12.98 10.20
N PRO A 211 17.32 12.01 9.51
CA PRO A 211 18.62 11.47 9.92
C PRO A 211 19.77 12.50 9.85
N VAL A 212 19.55 13.59 9.15
CA VAL A 212 20.49 14.73 9.01
C VAL A 212 19.71 16.03 9.07
N GLN A 213 20.26 17.02 9.77
CA GLN A 213 19.71 18.37 9.75
C GLN A 213 20.21 19.10 8.50
N VAL A 214 19.29 19.69 7.76
CA VAL A 214 19.57 20.45 6.55
C VAL A 214 19.05 21.88 6.67
N CYS A 215 19.75 22.84 6.09
CA CYS A 215 19.31 24.24 6.09
C CYS A 215 18.02 24.44 5.28
N SER A 216 17.77 23.60 4.26
CA SER A 216 16.58 23.66 3.42
C SER A 216 16.35 22.31 2.75
N GLU A 217 15.20 21.69 3.03
CA GLU A 217 14.78 20.44 2.36
C GLU A 217 14.59 20.66 0.84
N ALA A 218 14.07 21.81 0.44
CA ALA A 218 13.92 22.13 -0.99
C ALA A 218 15.27 22.12 -1.73
N MET A 219 16.33 22.64 -1.07
CA MET A 219 17.68 22.63 -1.63
C MET A 219 18.26 21.22 -1.62
N LEU A 220 18.04 20.42 -0.56
CA LEU A 220 18.43 19.02 -0.49
C LEU A 220 17.87 18.24 -1.70
N TRP A 221 16.57 18.32 -1.93
CA TRP A 221 15.93 17.57 -3.03
C TRP A 221 16.32 18.07 -4.41
N ARG A 222 16.64 19.36 -4.54
CA ARG A 222 17.20 19.91 -5.79
C ARG A 222 18.60 19.36 -6.07
N THR A 223 19.44 19.25 -5.04
CA THR A 223 20.80 18.71 -5.14
C THR A 223 20.77 17.21 -5.43
N VAL A 224 19.93 16.44 -4.72
CA VAL A 224 19.77 15.00 -4.95
C VAL A 224 19.34 14.71 -6.39
N ARG A 225 18.31 15.42 -6.89
CA ARG A 225 17.84 15.27 -8.29
C ARG A 225 18.86 15.65 -9.36
N ALA A 226 19.84 16.47 -9.01
CA ALA A 226 20.93 16.85 -9.92
C ALA A 226 22.12 15.88 -9.88
N GLY A 227 22.25 15.10 -8.80
CA GLY A 227 23.34 14.15 -8.58
C GLY A 227 23.04 12.70 -9.00
N PHE A 228 21.77 12.34 -9.18
CA PHE A 228 21.28 11.03 -9.67
C PHE A 228 20.54 11.19 -11.00
#